data_84d37eb70f1322ac7020deb72f8cdb86
#
_entry.id   84d37eb70f1322ac7020deb72f8cdb86
#
_cell.length_a   1.000
_cell.length_b   1.000
_cell.length_c   1.000
_cell.angle_alpha   90.00
_cell.angle_beta   90.00
_cell.angle_gamma   90.00
#
_symmetry.space_group_name_H-M   'P 1'
#
loop_
_entity.id
_entity.type
_entity.pdbx_description
1 polymer ?
#
loop_
_entity_poly.entity_id
_entity_poly.type
_entity_poly.pdbx_seq_one_letter_code
_entity_poly.pdbx_strand_id
1 'polypeptide(L)'
;MALGFTPVVELYGANAALFNERLLEWEHIDAAGFVSDQLKLTLDIEGLEGLPDLGGKVGLRVGYRESGLVDKGAFKITQRTPSLFPMRLVLVATAAPFDEHEFKQRRTASHGPTTLGALFRQLTSRYGFSPRVAPELDGEPIAHIDQTNESDMAFLTRLAKRFDAVAKPVDELYVLGRKGQIKSLSGKALPDVRLSVTRDNHPGDHAFISASFTETSRAKYNGAQTSWWDAAAGKKHVVEVGIAPFKVVTQRYQSEDEARSAAQGEMRRVGREGLQINVVCPGNPSLAAEGLLLLDESWPGFMQGRWSIKTVTASGNRTGGYRCTIQASGLSV
;
A
#
# COMPACT_ATOMS: atom_id res chain seq x y z
N MET A 1 -25.49 -25.90 10.00
CA MET A 1 -25.23 -24.91 11.05
C MET A 1 -24.01 -24.13 10.56
N ALA A 2 -24.19 -22.89 10.16
CA ALA A 2 -23.06 -22.02 9.89
C ALA A 2 -22.31 -21.82 11.21
N LEU A 3 -21.06 -22.24 11.28
CA LEU A 3 -20.18 -21.90 12.39
C LEU A 3 -20.10 -20.37 12.41
N GLY A 4 -20.78 -19.75 13.36
CA GLY A 4 -20.82 -18.30 13.51
C GLY A 4 -19.42 -17.81 13.88
N PHE A 5 -18.76 -17.14 12.97
CA PHE A 5 -17.56 -16.37 13.28
C PHE A 5 -18.02 -15.06 13.92
N THR A 6 -17.52 -14.78 15.12
CA THR A 6 -17.82 -13.55 15.86
C THR A 6 -16.72 -12.53 15.61
N PRO A 7 -16.98 -11.47 14.80
CA PRO A 7 -16.00 -10.43 14.58
C PRO A 7 -15.63 -9.72 15.88
N VAL A 8 -14.36 -9.42 16.05
CA VAL A 8 -13.84 -8.68 17.20
C VAL A 8 -12.89 -7.60 16.71
N VAL A 9 -13.08 -6.40 17.25
CA VAL A 9 -12.15 -5.28 17.13
C VAL A 9 -11.68 -4.90 18.53
N GLU A 10 -10.39 -4.70 18.68
CA GLU A 10 -9.75 -4.25 19.91
C GLU A 10 -8.85 -3.06 19.60
N LEU A 11 -9.11 -1.96 20.27
CA LEU A 11 -8.23 -0.80 20.26
C LEU A 11 -7.31 -0.86 21.48
N TYR A 12 -6.03 -0.54 21.30
CA TYR A 12 -5.05 -0.53 22.40
C TYR A 12 -4.26 0.79 22.42
N GLY A 13 -3.63 1.10 23.56
CA GLY A 13 -2.91 2.36 23.80
C GLY A 13 -3.47 3.14 24.98
N ALA A 14 -3.04 4.38 25.16
CA ALA A 14 -3.33 5.16 26.38
C ALA A 14 -4.83 5.38 26.68
N ASN A 15 -5.65 5.58 25.65
CA ASN A 15 -7.09 5.84 25.78
C ASN A 15 -7.94 4.64 25.32
N ALA A 16 -7.37 3.44 25.30
CA ALA A 16 -8.01 2.26 24.71
C ALA A 16 -9.33 1.89 25.40
N ALA A 17 -9.40 1.96 26.71
CA ALA A 17 -10.63 1.64 27.47
C ALA A 17 -11.79 2.53 27.00
N LEU A 18 -11.56 3.85 26.97
CA LEU A 18 -12.55 4.83 26.52
C LEU A 18 -12.97 4.57 25.06
N PHE A 19 -11.97 4.32 24.20
CA PHE A 19 -12.25 4.09 22.76
C PHE A 19 -13.06 2.81 22.54
N ASN A 20 -12.69 1.70 23.19
CA ASN A 20 -13.41 0.43 23.04
C ASN A 20 -14.85 0.51 23.60
N GLU A 21 -15.07 1.24 24.69
CA GLU A 21 -16.40 1.43 25.27
C GLU A 21 -17.32 2.24 24.35
N ARG A 22 -16.78 3.28 23.71
CA ARG A 22 -17.54 4.29 22.95
C ARG A 22 -17.48 4.13 21.44
N LEU A 23 -16.81 3.09 20.94
CA LEU A 23 -16.67 2.82 19.51
C LEU A 23 -18.04 2.53 18.87
N LEU A 24 -18.39 3.32 17.87
CA LEU A 24 -19.56 3.09 17.01
C LEU A 24 -19.16 2.40 15.72
N GLU A 25 -18.16 2.96 15.03
CA GLU A 25 -17.69 2.47 13.73
C GLU A 25 -16.17 2.63 13.66
N TRP A 26 -15.56 1.75 12.90
CA TRP A 26 -14.14 1.84 12.57
C TRP A 26 -13.90 1.51 11.11
N GLU A 27 -12.88 2.14 10.55
CA GLU A 27 -12.39 1.90 9.20
C GLU A 27 -10.87 1.94 9.22
N HIS A 28 -10.25 0.90 8.70
CA HIS A 28 -8.80 0.82 8.51
C HIS A 28 -8.51 0.71 7.03
N ILE A 29 -7.72 1.63 6.51
CA ILE A 29 -7.27 1.67 5.12
C ILE A 29 -5.79 1.31 5.11
N ASP A 30 -5.47 0.15 4.56
CA ASP A 30 -4.12 -0.28 4.23
C ASP A 30 -3.90 -0.05 2.74
N ALA A 31 -2.98 0.85 2.39
CA ALA A 31 -2.75 1.28 1.02
C ALA A 31 -1.35 0.92 0.54
N ALA A 32 -1.29 0.41 -0.68
CA ALA A 32 -0.03 0.14 -1.36
C ALA A 32 0.70 1.44 -1.71
N GLY A 33 2.02 1.38 -1.70
CA GLY A 33 2.85 2.48 -2.17
C GLY A 33 3.16 3.50 -1.10
N PHE A 34 2.90 4.76 -1.40
CA PHE A 34 3.38 5.90 -0.62
C PHE A 34 2.30 6.53 0.27
N VAL A 35 1.12 5.97 0.24
CA VAL A 35 -0.01 6.43 1.06
C VAL A 35 0.16 5.79 2.44
N SER A 36 0.12 6.62 3.47
CA SER A 36 0.13 6.11 4.84
C SER A 36 -1.15 5.36 5.14
N ASP A 37 -1.02 4.24 5.84
CA ASP A 37 -2.18 3.55 6.35
C ASP A 37 -2.94 4.46 7.31
N GLN A 38 -4.26 4.34 7.29
CA GLN A 38 -5.14 5.23 8.02
C GLN A 38 -6.13 4.44 8.86
N LEU A 39 -6.34 4.89 10.07
CA LEU A 39 -7.39 4.41 10.96
C LEU A 39 -8.37 5.55 11.23
N LYS A 40 -9.64 5.30 10.93
CA LYS A 40 -10.74 6.21 11.24
C LYS A 40 -11.64 5.56 12.28
N LEU A 41 -11.91 6.27 13.35
CA LEU A 41 -12.79 5.83 14.43
C LEU A 41 -13.94 6.81 14.58
N THR A 42 -15.15 6.30 14.69
CA THR A 42 -16.33 7.10 15.08
C THR A 42 -16.73 6.68 16.48
N LEU A 43 -16.68 7.62 17.42
CA LEU A 43 -16.96 7.43 18.83
C LEU A 43 -18.22 8.18 19.24
N ASP A 44 -18.96 7.61 20.17
CA ASP A 44 -20.00 8.33 20.91
C ASP A 44 -19.33 9.19 21.98
N ILE A 45 -19.63 10.49 22.00
CA ILE A 45 -19.07 11.42 22.98
C ILE A 45 -20.12 12.03 23.90
N GLU A 46 -21.32 11.51 23.94
CA GLU A 46 -22.34 11.97 24.88
C GLU A 46 -21.82 11.83 26.33
N GLY A 47 -21.88 12.93 27.08
CA GLY A 47 -21.42 12.99 28.47
C GLY A 47 -19.88 12.98 28.66
N LEU A 48 -19.10 13.19 27.62
CA LEU A 48 -17.65 13.39 27.77
C LEU A 48 -17.32 14.85 28.10
N GLU A 49 -16.47 15.05 29.13
CA GLU A 49 -16.02 16.38 29.56
C GLU A 49 -14.83 16.90 28.70
N GLY A 50 -14.16 16.04 27.92
CA GLY A 50 -13.00 16.39 27.12
C GLY A 50 -12.85 15.53 25.88
N LEU A 51 -11.99 15.96 24.96
CA LEU A 51 -11.66 15.23 23.75
C LEU A 51 -10.24 14.65 23.83
N PRO A 52 -10.00 13.47 23.23
CA PRO A 52 -8.66 12.88 23.13
C PRO A 52 -7.68 13.85 22.47
N ASP A 53 -6.43 13.86 22.94
CA ASP A 53 -5.39 14.73 22.42
C ASP A 53 -4.94 14.35 21.03
N LEU A 54 -4.65 15.38 20.20
CA LEU A 54 -3.93 15.19 18.95
C LEU A 54 -2.49 14.72 19.25
N GLY A 55 -1.99 13.84 18.41
CA GLY A 55 -0.66 13.25 18.60
C GLY A 55 -0.65 11.98 19.47
N GLY A 56 -1.73 11.68 20.19
CA GLY A 56 -1.88 10.41 20.91
C GLY A 56 -1.82 9.21 19.97
N LYS A 57 -1.36 8.07 20.46
CA LYS A 57 -1.30 6.81 19.68
C LYS A 57 -2.46 5.89 20.04
N VAL A 58 -3.03 5.26 19.02
CA VAL A 58 -4.04 4.22 19.12
C VAL A 58 -3.64 3.05 18.23
N GLY A 59 -3.65 1.83 18.77
CA GLY A 59 -3.40 0.61 18.01
C GLY A 59 -4.69 -0.12 17.69
N LEU A 60 -4.66 -0.95 16.65
CA LEU A 60 -5.81 -1.70 16.15
C LEU A 60 -5.47 -3.19 16.04
N ARG A 61 -6.30 -4.04 16.64
CA ARG A 61 -6.35 -5.48 16.41
C ARG A 61 -7.72 -5.86 15.90
N VAL A 62 -7.76 -6.67 14.85
CA VAL A 62 -9.01 -7.14 14.24
C VAL A 62 -8.95 -8.63 13.93
N GLY A 63 -10.09 -9.28 13.98
CA GLY A 63 -10.20 -10.70 13.68
C GLY A 63 -11.51 -11.29 14.15
N TYR A 64 -11.42 -12.52 14.58
CA TYR A 64 -12.58 -13.28 15.06
C TYR A 64 -12.26 -13.92 16.39
N ARG A 65 -13.27 -14.05 17.25
CA ARG A 65 -13.10 -14.69 18.57
C ARG A 65 -12.54 -16.10 18.45
N GLU A 66 -12.93 -16.81 17.41
CA GLU A 66 -12.63 -18.22 17.18
C GLU A 66 -11.23 -18.44 16.59
N SER A 67 -10.72 -17.48 15.80
CA SER A 67 -9.42 -17.59 15.12
C SER A 67 -8.32 -16.65 15.65
N GLY A 68 -8.69 -15.77 16.57
CA GLY A 68 -7.77 -14.78 17.14
C GLY A 68 -7.74 -13.45 16.41
N LEU A 69 -6.99 -12.51 16.97
CA LEU A 69 -6.84 -11.16 16.46
C LEU A 69 -5.49 -10.98 15.80
N VAL A 70 -5.47 -10.22 14.71
CA VAL A 70 -4.25 -9.79 14.00
C VAL A 70 -4.01 -8.32 14.31
N ASP A 71 -2.81 -8.01 14.75
CA ASP A 71 -2.37 -6.64 15.00
C ASP A 71 -2.13 -5.91 13.65
N LYS A 72 -2.78 -4.76 13.50
CA LYS A 72 -2.64 -3.87 12.33
C LYS A 72 -1.71 -2.69 12.59
N GLY A 73 -1.06 -2.66 13.74
CA GLY A 73 -0.11 -1.63 14.12
C GLY A 73 -0.72 -0.47 14.92
N ALA A 74 0.13 0.51 15.21
CA ALA A 74 -0.21 1.71 15.94
C ALA A 74 -0.28 2.94 15.03
N PHE A 75 -1.26 3.79 15.28
CA PHE A 75 -1.58 4.97 14.48
C PHE A 75 -1.53 6.22 15.37
N LYS A 76 -1.00 7.31 14.85
CA LYS A 76 -0.99 8.61 15.54
C LYS A 76 -2.21 9.42 15.14
N ILE A 77 -2.96 9.92 16.13
CA ILE A 77 -4.14 10.75 15.92
C ILE A 77 -3.70 12.10 15.31
N THR A 78 -4.12 12.34 14.08
CA THR A 78 -3.77 13.53 13.30
C THR A 78 -4.92 14.52 13.15
N GLN A 79 -6.14 14.04 13.30
CA GLN A 79 -7.34 14.87 13.18
C GLN A 79 -8.43 14.39 14.14
N ARG A 80 -9.15 15.33 14.70
CA ARG A 80 -10.38 15.08 15.47
C ARG A 80 -11.48 16.03 15.01
N THR A 81 -12.67 15.49 14.77
CA THR A 81 -13.83 16.25 14.30
C THR A 81 -15.03 15.89 15.17
N PRO A 82 -15.31 16.66 16.21
CA PRO A 82 -16.52 16.50 16.99
C PRO A 82 -17.74 17.05 16.22
N SER A 83 -18.88 16.41 16.39
CA SER A 83 -20.18 16.86 15.88
C SER A 83 -21.19 16.95 17.01
N LEU A 84 -22.16 17.85 16.85
CA LEU A 84 -23.30 18.04 17.72
C LEU A 84 -24.54 17.50 16.98
N PHE A 85 -25.39 16.74 17.64
CA PHE A 85 -26.59 16.12 17.06
C PHE A 85 -26.40 15.29 15.78
N PRO A 86 -25.97 14.03 15.89
CA PRO A 86 -25.65 13.34 17.16
C PRO A 86 -24.28 13.75 17.70
N MET A 87 -24.07 13.58 19.01
CA MET A 87 -22.80 13.85 19.67
C MET A 87 -21.80 12.72 19.32
N ARG A 88 -21.03 12.96 18.30
CA ARG A 88 -20.04 12.01 17.79
C ARG A 88 -18.68 12.67 17.62
N LEU A 89 -17.65 11.86 17.71
CA LEU A 89 -16.26 12.26 17.42
C LEU A 89 -15.70 11.34 16.34
N VAL A 90 -15.32 11.94 15.23
CA VAL A 90 -14.51 11.23 14.21
C VAL A 90 -13.03 11.53 14.48
N LEU A 91 -12.27 10.48 14.75
CA LEU A 91 -10.82 10.51 14.83
C LEU A 91 -10.22 9.95 13.54
N VAL A 92 -9.22 10.64 13.02
CA VAL A 92 -8.39 10.13 11.94
C VAL A 92 -6.97 9.99 12.48
N ALA A 93 -6.41 8.79 12.34
CA ALA A 93 -5.05 8.50 12.76
C ALA A 93 -4.27 7.84 11.60
N THR A 94 -2.97 8.11 11.52
CA THR A 94 -2.09 7.61 10.44
C THR A 94 -0.94 6.78 11.01
N ALA A 95 -0.55 5.72 10.28
CA ALA A 95 0.45 4.77 10.74
C ALA A 95 1.87 5.33 10.78
N ALA A 96 2.20 6.30 9.93
CA ALA A 96 3.56 6.78 9.87
C ALA A 96 3.77 8.03 10.72
N PRO A 97 4.90 8.13 11.43
CA PRO A 97 5.32 9.36 12.09
C PRO A 97 5.77 10.38 11.04
N PHE A 98 4.84 10.82 10.16
CA PHE A 98 5.11 11.91 9.21
C PHE A 98 5.28 13.27 9.91
N ASP A 99 5.46 13.29 11.21
CA ASP A 99 5.69 14.50 12.00
C ASP A 99 7.15 14.93 12.01
N GLU A 100 8.07 14.12 11.51
CA GLU A 100 9.44 14.57 11.38
C GLU A 100 9.51 15.64 10.28
N HIS A 101 9.42 16.87 10.73
CA HIS A 101 9.52 18.07 9.91
C HIS A 101 10.74 18.01 8.98
N GLU A 102 11.83 17.44 9.43
CA GLU A 102 13.06 17.26 8.68
C GLU A 102 12.91 16.35 7.46
N PHE A 103 12.13 15.27 7.55
CA PHE A 103 11.91 14.33 6.44
C PHE A 103 11.07 14.95 5.30
N LYS A 104 10.24 15.94 5.64
CA LYS A 104 9.44 16.73 4.69
C LYS A 104 10.16 17.98 4.19
N GLN A 105 11.29 18.34 4.80
CA GLN A 105 12.04 19.53 4.40
C GLN A 105 12.59 19.35 2.99
N ARG A 106 12.35 20.34 2.14
CA ARG A 106 12.85 20.33 0.77
C ARG A 106 14.36 20.56 0.73
N ARG A 107 15.02 19.82 -0.12
CA ARG A 107 16.48 19.88 -0.33
C ARG A 107 16.82 19.87 -1.81
N THR A 108 17.98 20.39 -2.13
CA THR A 108 18.62 20.23 -3.43
C THR A 108 19.95 19.53 -3.20
N ALA A 109 20.13 18.37 -3.80
CA ALA A 109 21.32 17.55 -3.71
C ALA A 109 21.55 16.80 -5.01
N SER A 110 22.80 16.49 -5.30
CA SER A 110 23.19 15.65 -6.42
C SER A 110 23.80 14.37 -5.87
N HIS A 111 23.33 13.23 -6.36
CA HIS A 111 23.80 11.91 -5.96
C HIS A 111 24.55 11.28 -7.15
N GLY A 112 25.85 11.07 -6.96
CA GLY A 112 26.77 10.49 -7.95
C GLY A 112 26.69 8.98 -8.03
N PRO A 113 27.62 8.32 -8.73
CA PRO A 113 27.53 6.88 -8.96
C PRO A 113 27.35 6.10 -7.66
N THR A 114 26.24 5.34 -7.58
CA THR A 114 25.85 4.56 -6.40
C THR A 114 24.89 3.44 -6.82
N THR A 115 24.39 2.66 -5.85
CA THR A 115 23.29 1.74 -6.07
C THR A 115 22.00 2.24 -5.39
N LEU A 116 20.86 1.75 -5.89
CA LEU A 116 19.57 2.09 -5.32
C LEU A 116 19.50 1.76 -3.82
N GLY A 117 20.00 0.59 -3.42
CA GLY A 117 20.01 0.17 -2.02
C GLY A 117 20.93 1.01 -1.14
N ALA A 118 22.12 1.37 -1.63
CA ALA A 118 23.06 2.22 -0.90
C ALA A 118 22.48 3.62 -0.66
N LEU A 119 21.93 4.24 -1.71
CA LEU A 119 21.29 5.55 -1.62
C LEU A 119 20.06 5.53 -0.70
N PHE A 120 19.24 4.48 -0.81
CA PHE A 120 18.07 4.31 0.05
C PHE A 120 18.47 4.23 1.53
N ARG A 121 19.45 3.41 1.88
CA ARG A 121 19.96 3.29 3.26
C ARG A 121 20.52 4.61 3.77
N GLN A 122 21.32 5.29 2.95
CA GLN A 122 21.91 6.58 3.30
C GLN A 122 20.84 7.62 3.68
N LEU A 123 19.76 7.70 2.90
CA LEU A 123 18.72 8.71 3.12
C LEU A 123 17.83 8.35 4.30
N THR A 124 17.40 7.10 4.41
CA THR A 124 16.45 6.68 5.47
C THR A 124 17.10 6.65 6.86
N SER A 125 18.38 6.26 6.96
CA SER A 125 19.10 6.22 8.24
C SER A 125 19.29 7.59 8.88
N ARG A 126 19.23 8.68 8.11
CA ARG A 126 19.29 10.06 8.65
C ARG A 126 18.14 10.36 9.62
N TYR A 127 17.02 9.66 9.45
CA TYR A 127 15.79 9.87 10.20
C TYR A 127 15.50 8.75 11.20
N GLY A 128 16.54 7.98 11.55
CA GLY A 128 16.41 6.91 12.53
C GLY A 128 15.69 5.64 12.04
N PHE A 129 15.30 5.57 10.76
CA PHE A 129 14.70 4.37 10.21
C PHE A 129 15.73 3.26 10.02
N SER A 130 15.31 2.02 10.28
CA SER A 130 16.04 0.81 9.91
C SER A 130 15.68 0.40 8.47
N PRO A 131 16.57 0.59 7.47
CA PRO A 131 16.24 0.30 6.08
C PRO A 131 16.14 -1.19 5.79
N ARG A 132 15.13 -1.57 5.02
CA ARG A 132 14.95 -2.92 4.47
C ARG A 132 14.83 -2.81 2.96
N VAL A 133 15.80 -3.34 2.24
CA VAL A 133 15.85 -3.31 0.76
C VAL A 133 15.71 -4.73 0.24
N ALA A 134 14.81 -4.93 -0.73
CA ALA A 134 14.67 -6.20 -1.42
C ALA A 134 15.96 -6.52 -2.21
N PRO A 135 16.49 -7.76 -2.15
CA PRO A 135 17.78 -8.11 -2.76
C PRO A 135 17.89 -7.76 -4.24
N GLU A 136 16.80 -7.91 -4.98
CA GLU A 136 16.72 -7.62 -6.41
C GLU A 136 16.74 -6.12 -6.76
N LEU A 137 16.60 -5.24 -5.76
CA LEU A 137 16.68 -3.79 -5.92
C LEU A 137 17.99 -3.21 -5.36
N ASP A 138 18.68 -3.97 -4.55
CA ASP A 138 19.84 -3.49 -3.80
C ASP A 138 21.00 -3.06 -4.72
N GLY A 139 21.28 -3.87 -5.72
CA GLY A 139 22.37 -3.64 -6.69
C GLY A 139 21.99 -2.79 -7.91
N GLU A 140 20.75 -2.32 -8.05
CA GLU A 140 20.33 -1.53 -9.22
C GLU A 140 21.18 -0.26 -9.35
N PRO A 141 21.87 -0.04 -10.48
CA PRO A 141 22.82 1.04 -10.63
C PRO A 141 22.13 2.40 -10.78
N ILE A 142 22.72 3.41 -10.16
CA ILE A 142 22.38 4.82 -10.33
C ILE A 142 23.66 5.57 -10.69
N ALA A 143 23.80 5.94 -11.96
CA ALA A 143 24.97 6.69 -12.42
C ALA A 143 24.94 8.12 -11.88
N HIS A 144 23.78 8.77 -11.96
CA HIS A 144 23.56 10.12 -11.46
C HIS A 144 22.07 10.39 -11.28
N ILE A 145 21.71 11.07 -10.20
CA ILE A 145 20.33 11.52 -9.96
C ILE A 145 20.32 12.78 -9.11
N ASP A 146 19.55 13.77 -9.54
CA ASP A 146 19.37 15.01 -8.81
C ASP A 146 18.07 14.96 -7.98
N GLN A 147 18.19 15.45 -6.77
CA GLN A 147 17.10 15.84 -5.90
C GLN A 147 16.97 17.36 -5.98
N THR A 148 15.93 17.88 -6.64
CA THR A 148 15.78 19.31 -6.89
C THR A 148 14.56 19.85 -6.18
N ASN A 149 14.77 20.63 -5.10
CA ASN A 149 13.71 21.26 -4.31
C ASN A 149 12.58 20.26 -3.90
N GLU A 150 12.95 19.05 -3.57
CA GLU A 150 12.02 18.01 -3.09
C GLU A 150 12.48 17.44 -1.75
N SER A 151 11.54 16.95 -0.94
CA SER A 151 11.88 16.29 0.32
C SER A 151 12.49 14.91 0.09
N ASP A 152 13.26 14.40 1.06
CA ASP A 152 13.83 13.05 0.96
C ASP A 152 12.73 12.00 0.79
N MET A 153 11.58 12.18 1.42
CA MET A 153 10.40 11.32 1.21
C MET A 153 9.90 11.35 -0.23
N ALA A 154 9.74 12.54 -0.83
CA ALA A 154 9.28 12.67 -2.21
C ALA A 154 10.30 12.10 -3.19
N PHE A 155 11.59 12.34 -2.91
CA PHE A 155 12.70 11.81 -3.70
C PHE A 155 12.74 10.27 -3.68
N LEU A 156 12.67 9.65 -2.48
CA LEU A 156 12.62 8.18 -2.36
C LEU A 156 11.39 7.59 -3.05
N THR A 157 10.26 8.30 -2.97
CA THR A 157 9.02 7.95 -3.69
C THR A 157 9.23 7.94 -5.21
N ARG A 158 9.82 9.00 -5.74
CA ARG A 158 10.13 9.13 -7.17
C ARG A 158 11.14 8.08 -7.62
N LEU A 159 12.16 7.86 -6.80
CA LEU A 159 13.18 6.87 -7.05
C LEU A 159 12.61 5.45 -7.10
N ALA A 160 11.79 5.07 -6.12
CA ALA A 160 11.14 3.76 -6.11
C ALA A 160 10.21 3.57 -7.32
N LYS A 161 9.44 4.59 -7.71
CA LYS A 161 8.59 4.53 -8.91
C LYS A 161 9.36 4.22 -10.18
N ARG A 162 10.58 4.73 -10.32
CA ARG A 162 11.45 4.47 -11.49
C ARG A 162 11.71 2.97 -11.68
N PHE A 163 11.84 2.22 -10.58
CA PHE A 163 12.12 0.78 -10.57
C PHE A 163 10.86 -0.08 -10.40
N ASP A 164 9.66 0.51 -10.51
CA ASP A 164 8.39 -0.16 -10.22
C ASP A 164 8.38 -0.79 -8.82
N ALA A 165 8.93 -0.04 -7.88
CA ALA A 165 9.06 -0.41 -6.49
C ALA A 165 8.21 0.49 -5.58
N VAL A 166 8.10 0.11 -4.33
CA VAL A 166 7.47 0.86 -3.25
C VAL A 166 8.53 1.16 -2.20
N ALA A 167 8.52 2.39 -1.72
CA ALA A 167 9.28 2.81 -0.55
C ALA A 167 8.27 3.25 0.52
N LYS A 168 8.12 2.50 1.61
CA LYS A 168 7.09 2.74 2.64
C LYS A 168 7.71 2.65 4.03
N PRO A 169 7.46 3.65 4.92
CA PRO A 169 7.78 3.49 6.33
C PRO A 169 6.74 2.58 6.99
N VAL A 170 7.21 1.66 7.82
CA VAL A 170 6.39 0.75 8.61
C VAL A 170 7.03 0.66 9.99
N ASP A 171 6.42 1.27 10.98
CA ASP A 171 6.99 1.48 12.32
C ASP A 171 8.40 2.13 12.23
N GLU A 172 9.41 1.51 12.82
CA GLU A 172 10.81 1.97 12.77
C GLU A 172 11.56 1.54 11.49
N LEU A 173 10.90 0.77 10.62
CA LEU A 173 11.47 0.31 9.37
C LEU A 173 11.12 1.24 8.22
N TYR A 174 12.03 1.36 7.25
CA TYR A 174 11.71 1.87 5.93
C TYR A 174 11.97 0.78 4.90
N VAL A 175 10.92 0.34 4.22
CA VAL A 175 10.96 -0.83 3.32
C VAL A 175 11.02 -0.34 1.86
N LEU A 176 11.94 -0.90 1.09
CA LEU A 176 11.99 -0.78 -0.36
C LEU A 176 11.81 -2.16 -0.99
N GLY A 177 10.73 -2.36 -1.71
CA GLY A 177 10.42 -3.65 -2.34
C GLY A 177 9.71 -3.48 -3.68
N ARG A 178 9.69 -4.51 -4.52
CA ARG A 178 8.90 -4.49 -5.75
C ARG A 178 7.41 -4.57 -5.43
N LYS A 179 6.60 -3.90 -6.23
CA LYS A 179 5.14 -3.98 -6.11
C LYS A 179 4.66 -5.42 -6.28
N GLY A 180 3.74 -5.84 -5.38
CA GLY A 180 3.21 -7.20 -5.37
C GLY A 180 4.19 -8.28 -4.89
N GLN A 181 5.35 -7.90 -4.33
CA GLN A 181 6.35 -8.81 -3.81
C GLN A 181 6.90 -8.38 -2.44
N ILE A 182 6.19 -7.49 -1.75
CA ILE A 182 6.64 -7.01 -0.44
C ILE A 182 6.51 -8.14 0.58
N LYS A 183 7.58 -8.33 1.32
CA LYS A 183 7.63 -9.28 2.44
C LYS A 183 7.09 -8.63 3.69
N SER A 184 6.54 -9.43 4.59
CA SER A 184 6.16 -8.98 5.93
C SER A 184 7.34 -8.34 6.68
N LEU A 185 7.07 -7.66 7.79
CA LEU A 185 8.10 -7.09 8.67
C LEU A 185 9.15 -8.13 9.10
N SER A 186 8.77 -9.40 9.23
CA SER A 186 9.67 -10.51 9.56
C SER A 186 10.50 -11.01 8.37
N GLY A 187 10.37 -10.43 7.17
CA GLY A 187 11.05 -10.86 5.95
C GLY A 187 10.44 -12.08 5.26
N LYS A 188 9.31 -12.61 5.76
CA LYS A 188 8.57 -13.70 5.12
C LYS A 188 7.70 -13.12 4.00
N ALA A 189 7.55 -13.87 2.90
CA ALA A 189 6.58 -13.53 1.87
C ALA A 189 5.18 -13.41 2.48
N LEU A 190 4.42 -12.39 2.08
CA LEU A 190 3.01 -12.31 2.45
C LEU A 190 2.30 -13.51 1.80
N PRO A 191 1.49 -14.28 2.55
CA PRO A 191 0.77 -15.41 1.98
C PRO A 191 -0.23 -14.92 0.93
N ASP A 192 -0.38 -15.70 -0.14
CA ASP A 192 -1.48 -15.51 -1.08
C ASP A 192 -2.80 -15.70 -0.33
N VAL A 193 -3.69 -14.72 -0.39
CA VAL A 193 -5.03 -14.84 0.19
C VAL A 193 -5.98 -15.37 -0.87
N ARG A 194 -6.43 -16.61 -0.69
CA ARG A 194 -7.42 -17.22 -1.57
C ARG A 194 -8.83 -16.79 -1.21
N LEU A 195 -9.60 -16.35 -2.18
CA LEU A 195 -11.03 -16.11 -2.05
C LEU A 195 -11.81 -17.05 -2.97
N SER A 196 -12.80 -17.71 -2.38
CA SER A 196 -13.72 -18.60 -3.08
C SER A 196 -15.15 -18.09 -2.92
N VAL A 197 -15.94 -18.13 -3.97
CA VAL A 197 -17.35 -17.74 -3.96
C VAL A 197 -18.19 -19.00 -3.80
N THR A 198 -19.08 -18.99 -2.81
CA THR A 198 -20.03 -20.11 -2.60
C THR A 198 -21.10 -20.11 -3.67
N ARG A 199 -21.68 -21.31 -3.97
CA ARG A 199 -22.78 -21.42 -4.93
C ARG A 199 -24.00 -20.59 -4.53
N ASP A 200 -24.27 -20.49 -3.24
CA ASP A 200 -25.40 -19.78 -2.64
C ASP A 200 -24.99 -18.36 -2.17
N ASN A 201 -24.13 -17.70 -2.96
CA ASN A 201 -23.64 -16.36 -2.64
C ASN A 201 -24.78 -15.32 -2.69
N HIS A 202 -25.43 -15.08 -1.56
CA HIS A 202 -26.63 -14.25 -1.46
C HIS A 202 -26.36 -12.96 -0.67
N PRO A 203 -26.89 -11.79 -1.12
CA PRO A 203 -26.64 -10.48 -0.49
C PRO A 203 -27.01 -10.36 1.00
N GLY A 204 -27.86 -11.22 1.53
CA GLY A 204 -28.21 -11.26 2.95
C GLY A 204 -27.25 -12.04 3.84
N ASP A 205 -26.30 -12.77 3.26
CA ASP A 205 -25.42 -13.64 4.01
C ASP A 205 -24.16 -12.94 4.52
N HIS A 206 -23.69 -13.33 5.69
CA HIS A 206 -22.40 -12.86 6.22
C HIS A 206 -21.23 -13.24 5.31
N ALA A 207 -21.34 -14.35 4.58
CA ALA A 207 -20.34 -14.83 3.63
C ALA A 207 -20.43 -14.17 2.25
N PHE A 208 -21.38 -13.25 2.03
CA PHE A 208 -21.61 -12.62 0.74
C PHE A 208 -20.36 -11.92 0.18
N ILE A 209 -20.04 -12.23 -1.08
CA ILE A 209 -18.97 -11.60 -1.84
C ILE A 209 -19.60 -10.92 -3.07
N SER A 210 -19.21 -9.68 -3.31
CA SER A 210 -19.51 -8.96 -4.55
C SER A 210 -18.24 -8.44 -5.18
N ALA A 211 -18.22 -8.33 -6.51
CA ALA A 211 -17.07 -7.81 -7.23
C ALA A 211 -17.47 -7.05 -8.48
N SER A 212 -16.63 -6.12 -8.87
CA SER A 212 -16.65 -5.47 -10.18
C SER A 212 -15.30 -5.61 -10.84
N PHE A 213 -15.29 -5.91 -12.13
CA PHE A 213 -14.10 -6.05 -12.95
C PHE A 213 -14.09 -4.95 -14.00
N THR A 214 -12.93 -4.33 -14.19
CA THR A 214 -12.73 -3.29 -15.17
C THR A 214 -11.52 -3.62 -16.05
N GLU A 215 -11.75 -3.71 -17.34
CA GLU A 215 -10.72 -3.80 -18.35
C GLU A 215 -10.72 -2.50 -19.17
N THR A 216 -9.54 -1.86 -19.29
CA THR A 216 -9.42 -0.62 -20.05
C THR A 216 -8.72 -0.86 -21.38
N SER A 217 -9.35 -0.45 -22.48
CA SER A 217 -8.77 -0.56 -23.84
C SER A 217 -7.60 0.41 -24.06
N ARG A 218 -7.46 1.45 -23.23
CA ARG A 218 -6.41 2.47 -23.36
C ARG A 218 -5.01 1.99 -22.97
N ALA A 219 -4.90 0.82 -22.34
CA ALA A 219 -3.64 0.34 -21.75
C ALA A 219 -2.95 -0.75 -22.57
N LYS A 220 -3.27 -0.90 -23.85
CA LYS A 220 -2.62 -1.94 -24.69
C LYS A 220 -1.26 -1.49 -25.22
N TYR A 221 -0.36 -1.16 -24.28
CA TYR A 221 1.06 -1.18 -24.58
C TYR A 221 1.59 -2.57 -24.22
N ASN A 222 2.28 -3.20 -25.17
CA ASN A 222 2.90 -4.52 -24.98
C ASN A 222 4.41 -4.41 -24.72
N GLY A 223 4.88 -3.18 -24.61
CA GLY A 223 6.28 -2.87 -24.32
C GLY A 223 6.46 -1.45 -23.80
N ALA A 224 7.69 -1.14 -23.39
CA ALA A 224 8.11 0.19 -23.00
C ALA A 224 9.35 0.61 -23.77
N GLN A 225 9.42 1.90 -24.11
CA GLN A 225 10.53 2.50 -24.80
C GLN A 225 11.12 3.62 -23.95
N THR A 226 12.43 3.58 -23.76
CA THR A 226 13.22 4.60 -23.05
C THR A 226 14.36 5.07 -23.92
N SER A 227 15.16 6.01 -23.44
CA SER A 227 16.37 6.42 -24.15
C SER A 227 17.46 6.85 -23.19
N TRP A 228 18.71 6.65 -23.60
CA TRP A 228 19.88 7.16 -22.90
C TRP A 228 20.77 7.97 -23.84
N TRP A 229 21.62 8.80 -23.24
CA TRP A 229 22.55 9.65 -23.98
C TRP A 229 23.95 9.11 -23.81
N ASP A 230 24.58 8.73 -24.91
CA ASP A 230 26.01 8.39 -24.96
C ASP A 230 26.82 9.68 -25.11
N ALA A 231 27.41 10.10 -24.00
CA ALA A 231 28.23 11.34 -24.00
C ALA A 231 29.51 11.21 -24.83
N ALA A 232 30.08 10.02 -24.96
CA ALA A 232 31.29 9.79 -25.74
C ALA A 232 31.02 9.83 -27.25
N ALA A 233 29.90 9.27 -27.68
CA ALA A 233 29.48 9.27 -29.08
C ALA A 233 28.61 10.47 -29.46
N GLY A 234 28.20 11.32 -28.49
CA GLY A 234 27.31 12.45 -28.72
C GLY A 234 25.94 12.05 -29.29
N LYS A 235 25.47 10.87 -28.99
CA LYS A 235 24.31 10.26 -29.66
C LYS A 235 23.26 9.74 -28.66
N LYS A 236 21.99 9.90 -29.05
CA LYS A 236 20.85 9.29 -28.34
C LYS A 236 20.65 7.84 -28.80
N HIS A 237 20.57 6.93 -27.84
CA HIS A 237 20.20 5.54 -28.06
C HIS A 237 18.82 5.25 -27.48
N VAL A 238 18.05 4.43 -28.19
CA VAL A 238 16.72 3.98 -27.78
C VAL A 238 16.82 2.55 -27.25
N VAL A 239 16.15 2.29 -26.15
CA VAL A 239 16.02 0.97 -25.53
C VAL A 239 14.55 0.58 -25.51
N GLU A 240 14.26 -0.56 -26.08
CA GLU A 240 12.89 -1.14 -26.15
C GLU A 240 12.86 -2.44 -25.37
N VAL A 241 11.79 -2.64 -24.59
CA VAL A 241 11.52 -3.85 -23.81
C VAL A 241 10.08 -4.27 -24.12
N GLY A 242 9.89 -5.55 -24.48
CA GLY A 242 8.59 -6.06 -24.94
C GLY A 242 8.37 -5.87 -26.43
N ILE A 243 7.12 -5.79 -26.87
CA ILE A 243 6.70 -5.63 -28.27
C ILE A 243 5.80 -4.42 -28.43
N ALA A 244 5.76 -3.88 -29.65
CA ALA A 244 4.88 -2.75 -29.97
C ALA A 244 3.37 -3.09 -29.72
N PRO A 245 2.53 -2.10 -29.36
CA PRO A 245 2.88 -0.69 -29.18
C PRO A 245 3.63 -0.41 -27.88
N PHE A 246 4.60 0.50 -27.95
CA PHE A 246 5.44 0.86 -26.82
C PHE A 246 4.90 2.07 -26.05
N LYS A 247 4.93 1.99 -24.72
CA LYS A 247 4.79 3.15 -23.86
C LYS A 247 6.11 3.91 -23.82
N VAL A 248 6.13 5.14 -24.34
CA VAL A 248 7.32 5.96 -24.37
C VAL A 248 7.52 6.68 -23.04
N VAL A 249 8.69 6.46 -22.42
CA VAL A 249 9.14 7.20 -21.24
C VAL A 249 9.99 8.38 -21.73
N THR A 250 9.57 9.59 -21.44
CA THR A 250 10.21 10.81 -21.92
C THR A 250 11.51 11.15 -21.19
N GLN A 251 11.71 10.59 -20.00
CA GLN A 251 12.94 10.78 -19.24
C GLN A 251 14.12 10.16 -19.98
N ARG A 252 15.24 10.89 -20.04
CA ARG A 252 16.51 10.41 -20.57
C ARG A 252 17.37 9.85 -19.45
N TYR A 253 18.09 8.77 -19.74
CA TYR A 253 19.02 8.12 -18.82
C TYR A 253 20.46 8.34 -19.28
N GLN A 254 21.40 8.06 -18.38
CA GLN A 254 22.82 8.28 -18.64
C GLN A 254 23.57 7.01 -19.08
N SER A 255 22.92 5.86 -18.93
CA SER A 255 23.49 4.58 -19.37
C SER A 255 22.38 3.67 -19.94
N GLU A 256 22.81 2.67 -20.73
CA GLU A 256 21.93 1.66 -21.27
C GLU A 256 21.25 0.85 -20.17
N ASP A 257 22.00 0.47 -19.14
CA ASP A 257 21.48 -0.35 -18.02
C ASP A 257 20.37 0.39 -17.26
N GLU A 258 20.57 1.69 -16.99
CA GLU A 258 19.52 2.50 -16.37
C GLU A 258 18.28 2.62 -17.25
N ALA A 259 18.47 2.86 -18.55
CA ALA A 259 17.36 2.95 -19.50
C ALA A 259 16.61 1.63 -19.59
N ARG A 260 17.31 0.50 -19.59
CA ARG A 260 16.75 -0.85 -19.64
C ARG A 260 15.96 -1.19 -18.36
N SER A 261 16.54 -0.93 -17.19
CA SER A 261 15.85 -1.10 -15.89
C SER A 261 14.57 -0.29 -15.81
N ALA A 262 14.61 0.96 -16.28
CA ALA A 262 13.43 1.83 -16.31
C ALA A 262 12.37 1.33 -17.30
N ALA A 263 12.76 0.85 -18.49
CA ALA A 263 11.85 0.25 -19.47
C ALA A 263 11.17 -1.00 -18.91
N GLN A 264 11.91 -1.86 -18.24
CA GLN A 264 11.36 -3.06 -17.57
C GLN A 264 10.37 -2.69 -16.46
N GLY A 265 10.69 -1.66 -15.66
CA GLY A 265 9.79 -1.14 -14.62
C GLY A 265 8.48 -0.63 -15.22
N GLU A 266 8.58 0.17 -16.30
CA GLU A 266 7.41 0.71 -16.99
C GLU A 266 6.56 -0.38 -17.63
N MET A 267 7.18 -1.39 -18.26
CA MET A 267 6.47 -2.52 -18.84
C MET A 267 5.65 -3.28 -17.78
N ARG A 268 6.27 -3.58 -16.63
CA ARG A 268 5.54 -4.20 -15.51
C ARG A 268 4.38 -3.34 -15.02
N ARG A 269 4.57 -2.02 -14.93
CA ARG A 269 3.53 -1.07 -14.53
C ARG A 269 2.34 -1.08 -15.50
N VAL A 270 2.63 -0.98 -16.78
CA VAL A 270 1.60 -0.98 -17.84
C VAL A 270 0.80 -2.29 -17.84
N GLY A 271 1.46 -3.43 -17.70
CA GLY A 271 0.79 -4.73 -17.63
C GLY A 271 -0.23 -4.83 -16.49
N ARG A 272 0.04 -4.18 -15.34
CA ARG A 272 -0.88 -4.16 -14.20
C ARG A 272 -2.02 -3.15 -14.30
N GLU A 273 -1.84 -2.05 -15.03
CA GLU A 273 -2.83 -0.97 -15.09
C GLU A 273 -4.05 -1.31 -15.97
N GLY A 274 -3.94 -2.29 -16.85
CA GLY A 274 -4.99 -2.68 -17.80
C GLY A 274 -6.19 -3.38 -17.16
N LEU A 275 -5.96 -4.13 -16.09
CA LEU A 275 -6.97 -4.95 -15.42
C LEU A 275 -7.12 -4.52 -13.97
N GLN A 276 -8.33 -4.20 -13.55
CA GLN A 276 -8.64 -3.83 -12.17
C GLN A 276 -9.84 -4.62 -11.66
N ILE A 277 -9.79 -5.01 -10.40
CA ILE A 277 -10.91 -5.64 -9.72
C ILE A 277 -11.15 -4.95 -8.37
N ASN A 278 -12.42 -4.77 -8.05
CA ASN A 278 -12.87 -4.33 -6.75
C ASN A 278 -13.73 -5.44 -6.14
N VAL A 279 -13.34 -5.94 -4.98
CA VAL A 279 -14.01 -7.06 -4.30
C VAL A 279 -14.44 -6.62 -2.91
N VAL A 280 -15.71 -6.86 -2.58
CA VAL A 280 -16.23 -6.71 -1.23
C VAL A 280 -16.50 -8.09 -0.66
N CYS A 281 -15.86 -8.42 0.45
CA CYS A 281 -15.93 -9.75 1.06
C CYS A 281 -16.09 -9.66 2.59
N PRO A 282 -16.39 -10.78 3.28
CA PRO A 282 -16.28 -10.86 4.72
C PRO A 282 -14.91 -10.40 5.21
N GLY A 283 -14.85 -9.89 6.42
CA GLY A 283 -13.60 -9.45 7.04
C GLY A 283 -12.56 -10.58 7.03
N ASN A 284 -11.39 -10.29 6.50
CA ASN A 284 -10.27 -11.22 6.52
C ASN A 284 -9.01 -10.47 7.00
N PRO A 285 -8.56 -10.74 8.24
CA PRO A 285 -7.44 -10.03 8.81
C PRO A 285 -6.09 -10.34 8.14
N SER A 286 -6.01 -11.38 7.31
CA SER A 286 -4.80 -11.71 6.54
C SER A 286 -4.64 -10.85 5.27
N LEU A 287 -5.66 -10.12 4.86
CA LEU A 287 -5.56 -9.20 3.74
C LEU A 287 -4.67 -8.02 4.10
N ALA A 288 -3.74 -7.72 3.20
CA ALA A 288 -2.84 -6.57 3.31
C ALA A 288 -2.56 -5.99 1.93
N ALA A 289 -2.34 -4.69 1.87
CA ALA A 289 -1.84 -4.04 0.66
C ALA A 289 -0.47 -4.60 0.26
N GLU A 290 -0.15 -4.58 -1.02
CA GLU A 290 1.01 -5.23 -1.64
C GLU A 290 1.00 -6.77 -1.54
N GLY A 291 0.02 -7.38 -0.89
CA GLY A 291 -0.19 -8.83 -0.90
C GLY A 291 -0.79 -9.31 -2.22
N LEU A 292 -0.93 -10.63 -2.33
CA LEU A 292 -1.52 -11.28 -3.48
C LEU A 292 -2.90 -11.86 -3.12
N LEU A 293 -3.87 -11.58 -3.99
CA LEU A 293 -5.20 -12.14 -3.94
C LEU A 293 -5.30 -13.21 -5.02
N LEU A 294 -5.67 -14.43 -4.65
CA LEU A 294 -5.94 -15.53 -5.56
C LEU A 294 -7.45 -15.75 -5.68
N LEU A 295 -8.01 -15.49 -6.85
CA LEU A 295 -9.37 -15.82 -7.20
C LEU A 295 -9.39 -17.16 -7.91
N ASP A 296 -10.01 -18.13 -7.29
CA ASP A 296 -9.98 -19.52 -7.75
C ASP A 296 -11.06 -19.85 -8.80
N GLU A 297 -11.22 -21.13 -9.08
CA GLU A 297 -12.16 -21.66 -10.07
C GLU A 297 -13.65 -21.44 -9.77
N SER A 298 -13.99 -20.99 -8.55
CA SER A 298 -15.36 -20.59 -8.19
C SER A 298 -15.76 -19.23 -8.80
N TRP A 299 -14.78 -18.47 -9.29
CA TRP A 299 -14.99 -17.17 -9.93
C TRP A 299 -15.21 -17.31 -11.43
N PRO A 300 -15.89 -16.31 -12.09
CA PRO A 300 -15.94 -16.24 -13.55
C PRO A 300 -14.53 -16.25 -14.17
N GLY A 301 -14.33 -16.98 -15.28
CA GLY A 301 -13.02 -17.20 -15.86
C GLY A 301 -12.20 -15.93 -16.14
N PHE A 302 -12.85 -14.83 -16.50
CA PHE A 302 -12.20 -13.53 -16.73
C PHE A 302 -11.75 -12.79 -15.44
N MET A 303 -12.16 -13.26 -14.26
CA MET A 303 -11.73 -12.75 -12.97
C MET A 303 -10.73 -13.66 -12.27
N GLN A 304 -10.59 -14.92 -12.71
CA GLN A 304 -9.69 -15.90 -12.08
C GLN A 304 -8.22 -15.48 -12.16
N GLY A 305 -7.41 -15.99 -11.22
CA GLY A 305 -5.98 -15.80 -11.23
C GLY A 305 -5.46 -14.98 -10.05
N ARG A 306 -4.24 -14.48 -10.20
CA ARG A 306 -3.53 -13.72 -9.16
C ARG A 306 -3.66 -12.23 -9.41
N TRP A 307 -3.96 -11.51 -8.34
CA TRP A 307 -4.16 -10.07 -8.34
C TRP A 307 -3.28 -9.41 -7.29
N SER A 308 -2.60 -8.33 -7.65
CA SER A 308 -1.82 -7.51 -6.70
C SER A 308 -2.75 -6.55 -5.99
N ILE A 309 -2.82 -6.64 -4.66
CA ILE A 309 -3.68 -5.81 -3.83
C ILE A 309 -3.10 -4.40 -3.76
N LYS A 310 -3.89 -3.41 -4.17
CA LYS A 310 -3.55 -1.97 -4.07
C LYS A 310 -4.02 -1.35 -2.76
N THR A 311 -5.22 -1.71 -2.35
CA THR A 311 -5.82 -1.14 -1.14
C THR A 311 -6.73 -2.18 -0.51
N VAL A 312 -6.67 -2.28 0.80
CA VAL A 312 -7.63 -3.00 1.63
C VAL A 312 -8.29 -2.00 2.56
N THR A 313 -9.59 -1.80 2.41
CA THR A 313 -10.39 -1.05 3.37
C THR A 313 -11.16 -2.05 4.23
N ALA A 314 -10.74 -2.19 5.47
CA ALA A 314 -11.40 -3.02 6.47
C ALA A 314 -12.31 -2.12 7.32
N SER A 315 -13.56 -2.48 7.50
CA SER A 315 -14.51 -1.68 8.27
C SER A 315 -15.45 -2.56 9.09
N GLY A 316 -15.95 -1.99 10.15
CA GLY A 316 -16.92 -2.65 11.01
C GLY A 316 -17.58 -1.69 11.99
N ASN A 317 -18.52 -2.22 12.75
CA ASN A 317 -19.21 -1.50 13.79
C ASN A 317 -19.24 -2.31 15.10
N ARG A 318 -19.69 -1.67 16.18
CA ARG A 318 -19.78 -2.29 17.51
C ARG A 318 -20.67 -3.56 17.54
N THR A 319 -21.66 -3.65 16.66
CA THR A 319 -22.66 -4.73 16.65
C THR A 319 -22.25 -5.94 15.82
N GLY A 320 -21.04 -5.92 15.19
CA GLY A 320 -20.43 -7.12 14.64
C GLY A 320 -20.33 -7.20 13.12
N GLY A 321 -20.44 -6.09 12.40
CA GLY A 321 -20.12 -6.12 10.97
C GLY A 321 -18.62 -5.99 10.74
N TYR A 322 -17.97 -6.98 10.16
CA TYR A 322 -16.59 -6.88 9.67
C TYR A 322 -16.54 -7.23 8.19
N ARG A 323 -16.20 -6.24 7.35
CA ARG A 323 -16.10 -6.37 5.89
C ARG A 323 -14.77 -5.83 5.41
N CYS A 324 -14.31 -6.38 4.29
CA CYS A 324 -13.15 -5.87 3.57
C CYS A 324 -13.56 -5.49 2.14
N THR A 325 -13.14 -4.31 1.71
CA THR A 325 -13.17 -3.87 0.32
C THR A 325 -11.74 -3.89 -0.21
N ILE A 326 -11.51 -4.66 -1.26
CA ILE A 326 -10.19 -4.89 -1.86
C ILE A 326 -10.17 -4.25 -3.23
N GLN A 327 -9.21 -3.37 -3.47
CA GLN A 327 -8.89 -2.90 -4.83
C GLN A 327 -7.59 -3.58 -5.26
N ALA A 328 -7.62 -4.28 -6.38
CA ALA A 328 -6.46 -4.99 -6.89
C ALA A 328 -6.30 -4.82 -8.41
N SER A 329 -5.08 -5.00 -8.89
CA SER A 329 -4.74 -4.98 -10.32
C SER A 329 -4.21 -6.33 -10.76
N GLY A 330 -4.50 -6.70 -12.01
CA GLY A 330 -3.99 -7.93 -12.61
C GLY A 330 -2.46 -7.97 -12.57
N LEU A 331 -1.90 -9.15 -12.36
CA LEU A 331 -0.49 -9.38 -12.62
C LEU A 331 -0.37 -9.76 -14.10
N SER A 332 0.50 -9.07 -14.84
CA SER A 332 0.90 -9.54 -16.18
C SER A 332 1.58 -10.89 -16.02
N VAL A 333 1.05 -11.90 -16.70
CA VAL A 333 1.66 -13.22 -16.85
C VAL A 333 2.97 -13.09 -17.63
#